data_8d9b3530704909ab0e658303c35d5238
#
_entry.id   8d9b3530704909ab0e658303c35d5238
#
_cell.length_a   1.000
_cell.length_b   1.000
_cell.length_c   1.000
_cell.angle_alpha   90.00
_cell.angle_beta   90.00
_cell.angle_gamma   90.00
#
_symmetry.space_group_name_H-M   'P 1'
#
loop_
_entity.id
_entity.type
_entity.pdbx_description
1 polymer ?
#
loop_
_entity_poly.entity_id
_entity_poly.type
_entity_poly.pdbx_seq_one_letter_code
_entity_poly.pdbx_strand_id
1 'polypeptide(L)'
;GCHAHISVWDGKKNKFLDKSDGLGLSKMAYNFLGGVIKNASSLSAFFNPTINSYRRINAPPTKSGASWSPSSISYTGNNRTHMIRIPDPGRFELRLMDGAANPYLLQASVLAAGLDGLKNKIDPGKPLDCNMYEDYQKYPDLPKLPDELDQSLEKLKNNKDMNDAFGKEAIDSYIKLRNLELKEFK
;
A
#
# COMPACT_ATOMS: atom_id res chain seq x y z
N GLY A 1 -6.48 -12.09 -2.11
CA GLY A 1 -6.14 -10.73 -1.70
C GLY A 1 -7.28 -10.03 -1.00
N CYS A 2 -6.97 -8.96 -0.33
CA CYS A 2 -7.91 -8.04 0.27
C CYS A 2 -7.70 -6.65 -0.34
N HIS A 3 -8.75 -5.84 -0.47
CA HIS A 3 -8.66 -4.49 -1.00
C HIS A 3 -9.33 -3.52 -0.04
N ALA A 4 -8.68 -2.37 0.19
CA ALA A 4 -9.25 -1.31 1.02
C ALA A 4 -9.62 -0.11 0.15
N HIS A 5 -10.87 0.33 0.24
CA HIS A 5 -11.33 1.58 -0.35
C HIS A 5 -11.25 2.69 0.68
N ILE A 6 -10.61 3.80 0.31
CA ILE A 6 -10.25 4.88 1.22
C ILE A 6 -10.86 6.19 0.71
N SER A 7 -11.57 6.88 1.59
CA SER A 7 -12.06 8.24 1.41
C SER A 7 -12.12 8.94 2.76
N VAL A 8 -12.01 10.26 2.77
CA VAL A 8 -12.10 11.07 4.00
C VAL A 8 -13.30 12.00 3.91
N TRP A 9 -14.10 12.03 4.94
CA TRP A 9 -15.34 12.80 5.00
C TRP A 9 -15.34 13.77 6.19
N ASP A 10 -15.94 14.92 5.97
CA ASP A 10 -16.25 15.92 6.99
C ASP A 10 -17.78 16.07 6.99
N GLY A 11 -18.43 15.39 7.89
CA GLY A 11 -19.88 15.24 7.87
C GLY A 11 -20.36 14.59 6.56
N LYS A 12 -21.08 15.38 5.74
CA LYS A 12 -21.61 14.92 4.43
C LYS A 12 -20.69 15.22 3.25
N LYS A 13 -19.56 15.90 3.47
CA LYS A 13 -18.67 16.36 2.41
C LYS A 13 -17.47 15.42 2.25
N ASN A 14 -17.34 14.79 1.08
CA ASN A 14 -16.15 14.02 0.72
C ASN A 14 -14.98 14.98 0.47
N LYS A 15 -13.94 14.91 1.30
CA LYS A 15 -12.76 15.77 1.23
C LYS A 15 -11.76 15.30 0.17
N PHE A 16 -11.89 14.05 -0.31
CA PHE A 16 -11.06 13.52 -1.38
C PHE A 16 -11.59 13.89 -2.78
N LEU A 17 -12.84 14.38 -2.89
CA LEU A 17 -13.45 14.69 -4.15
C LEU A 17 -13.01 16.06 -4.69
N ASP A 18 -12.53 16.08 -5.93
CA ASP A 18 -12.42 17.25 -6.79
C ASP A 18 -12.90 16.90 -8.20
N LYS A 19 -14.05 17.44 -8.60
CA LYS A 19 -14.66 17.18 -9.92
C LYS A 19 -13.91 17.81 -11.08
N SER A 20 -13.02 18.77 -10.82
CA SER A 20 -12.22 19.45 -11.84
C SER A 20 -10.91 18.70 -12.15
N ASP A 21 -10.51 17.77 -11.29
CA ASP A 21 -9.33 16.94 -11.50
C ASP A 21 -9.62 15.77 -12.46
N GLY A 22 -8.65 15.40 -13.29
CA GLY A 22 -8.80 14.34 -14.30
C GLY A 22 -9.11 12.95 -13.74
N LEU A 23 -8.66 12.65 -12.49
CA LEU A 23 -8.97 11.42 -11.77
C LEU A 23 -10.02 11.64 -10.67
N GLY A 24 -10.52 12.86 -10.51
CA GLY A 24 -11.52 13.21 -9.53
C GLY A 24 -11.03 13.28 -8.09
N LEU A 25 -9.71 13.46 -7.88
CA LEU A 25 -9.09 13.52 -6.57
C LEU A 25 -8.67 14.94 -6.18
N SER A 26 -8.98 15.35 -4.97
CA SER A 26 -8.52 16.60 -4.41
C SER A 26 -7.01 16.56 -4.09
N LYS A 27 -6.40 17.74 -3.93
CA LYS A 27 -5.01 17.85 -3.45
C LYS A 27 -4.79 17.12 -2.13
N MET A 28 -5.78 17.14 -1.25
CA MET A 28 -5.74 16.37 0.01
C MET A 28 -5.65 14.87 -0.25
N ALA A 29 -6.44 14.34 -1.19
CA ALA A 29 -6.39 12.93 -1.56
C ALA A 29 -5.03 12.54 -2.15
N TYR A 30 -4.47 13.35 -3.04
CA TYR A 30 -3.14 13.11 -3.59
C TYR A 30 -2.05 13.12 -2.52
N ASN A 31 -2.08 14.07 -1.58
CA ASN A 31 -1.10 14.07 -0.49
C ASN A 31 -1.24 12.84 0.40
N PHE A 32 -2.47 12.44 0.73
CA PHE A 32 -2.71 11.22 1.50
C PHE A 32 -2.18 9.98 0.76
N LEU A 33 -2.51 9.84 -0.51
CA LEU A 33 -2.03 8.78 -1.39
C LEU A 33 -0.50 8.79 -1.51
N GLY A 34 0.12 9.96 -1.60
CA GLY A 34 1.57 10.14 -1.59
C GLY A 34 2.23 9.56 -0.34
N GLY A 35 1.62 9.77 0.83
CA GLY A 35 2.08 9.15 2.08
C GLY A 35 1.98 7.62 2.06
N VAL A 36 0.89 7.08 1.51
CA VAL A 36 0.73 5.62 1.36
C VAL A 36 1.78 5.06 0.40
N ILE A 37 2.04 5.72 -0.72
CA ILE A 37 3.08 5.32 -1.70
C ILE A 37 4.47 5.35 -1.06
N LYS A 38 4.83 6.45 -0.39
CA LYS A 38 6.13 6.59 0.30
C LYS A 38 6.38 5.45 1.29
N ASN A 39 5.34 5.05 2.02
CA ASN A 39 5.45 4.07 3.09
C ASN A 39 5.12 2.63 2.65
N ALA A 40 4.76 2.38 1.38
CA ALA A 40 4.22 1.11 0.90
C ALA A 40 5.09 -0.11 1.25
N SER A 41 6.42 0.01 1.12
CA SER A 41 7.35 -1.09 1.47
C SER A 41 7.30 -1.46 2.96
N SER A 42 7.17 -0.48 3.84
CA SER A 42 7.05 -0.71 5.30
C SER A 42 5.67 -1.23 5.67
N LEU A 43 4.63 -0.70 5.01
CA LEU A 43 3.24 -1.13 5.20
C LEU A 43 3.04 -2.59 4.80
N SER A 44 3.85 -3.13 3.87
CA SER A 44 3.80 -4.53 3.47
C SER A 44 3.95 -5.48 4.67
N ALA A 45 4.69 -5.11 5.71
CA ALA A 45 4.80 -5.92 6.92
C ALA A 45 3.44 -6.14 7.63
N PHE A 46 2.56 -5.14 7.63
CA PHE A 46 1.21 -5.24 8.20
C PHE A 46 0.19 -5.82 7.23
N PHE A 47 0.35 -5.53 5.95
CA PHE A 47 -0.60 -5.91 4.90
C PHE A 47 -0.41 -7.34 4.40
N ASN A 48 0.81 -7.84 4.47
CA ASN A 48 1.23 -9.18 4.06
C ASN A 48 2.01 -9.84 5.20
N PRO A 49 1.34 -10.18 6.32
CA PRO A 49 2.00 -10.47 7.58
C PRO A 49 2.55 -11.90 7.69
N THR A 50 2.38 -12.74 6.67
CA THR A 50 2.75 -14.16 6.72
C THR A 50 3.69 -14.53 5.57
N ILE A 51 4.41 -15.64 5.71
CA ILE A 51 5.23 -16.20 4.62
C ILE A 51 4.38 -16.53 3.39
N ASN A 52 3.15 -17.02 3.60
CA ASN A 52 2.23 -17.32 2.52
C ASN A 52 1.78 -16.06 1.75
N SER A 53 1.79 -14.89 2.39
CA SER A 53 1.52 -13.61 1.71
C SER A 53 2.52 -13.39 0.56
N TYR A 54 3.80 -13.70 0.81
CA TYR A 54 4.87 -13.50 -0.19
C TYR A 54 4.88 -14.58 -1.28
N ARG A 55 4.39 -15.79 -0.98
CA ARG A 55 4.09 -16.78 -2.04
C ARG A 55 3.04 -16.27 -3.02
N ARG A 56 2.04 -15.51 -2.52
CA ARG A 56 1.04 -14.85 -3.37
C ARG A 56 1.65 -13.70 -4.17
N ILE A 57 2.50 -12.87 -3.55
CA ILE A 57 3.17 -11.74 -4.21
C ILE A 57 4.08 -12.24 -5.33
N ASN A 58 4.80 -13.34 -5.09
CA ASN A 58 5.75 -13.91 -6.04
C ASN A 58 5.12 -14.91 -7.01
N ALA A 59 3.80 -15.14 -6.94
CA ALA A 59 3.12 -16.01 -7.86
C ALA A 59 3.23 -15.48 -9.31
N PRO A 60 3.48 -16.36 -10.29
CA PRO A 60 3.53 -15.94 -11.67
C PRO A 60 2.25 -15.21 -12.10
N PRO A 61 2.37 -14.10 -12.83
CA PRO A 61 1.20 -13.38 -13.30
C PRO A 61 0.39 -14.25 -14.27
N THR A 62 -0.93 -14.20 -14.16
CA THR A 62 -1.84 -14.85 -15.09
C THR A 62 -2.55 -13.82 -15.94
N LYS A 63 -2.93 -14.16 -17.19
CA LYS A 63 -3.66 -13.26 -18.09
C LYS A 63 -4.98 -12.76 -17.48
N SER A 64 -5.64 -13.57 -16.65
CA SER A 64 -6.87 -13.20 -15.98
C SER A 64 -6.65 -12.30 -14.75
N GLY A 65 -5.40 -12.21 -14.25
CA GLY A 65 -5.09 -11.54 -13.00
C GLY A 65 -5.62 -12.25 -11.75
N ALA A 66 -6.10 -13.49 -11.85
CA ALA A 66 -6.71 -14.22 -10.72
C ALA A 66 -5.73 -14.48 -9.57
N SER A 67 -4.44 -14.71 -9.89
CA SER A 67 -3.35 -14.89 -8.91
C SER A 67 -2.46 -13.65 -8.76
N TRP A 68 -2.82 -12.54 -9.40
CA TRP A 68 -2.00 -11.36 -9.39
C TRP A 68 -2.00 -10.64 -8.03
N SER A 69 -0.84 -10.16 -7.65
CA SER A 69 -0.60 -9.22 -6.57
C SER A 69 0.38 -8.15 -7.03
N PRO A 70 0.25 -6.90 -6.56
CA PRO A 70 1.22 -5.87 -6.94
C PRO A 70 2.61 -6.23 -6.41
N SER A 71 3.60 -6.15 -7.29
CA SER A 71 5.03 -6.26 -6.96
C SER A 71 5.77 -4.92 -7.08
N SER A 72 5.13 -3.94 -7.70
CA SER A 72 5.66 -2.60 -7.90
C SER A 72 4.74 -1.55 -7.28
N ILE A 73 5.35 -0.46 -6.80
CA ILE A 73 4.63 0.66 -6.21
C ILE A 73 4.20 1.59 -7.35
N SER A 74 2.91 1.59 -7.65
CA SER A 74 2.33 2.42 -8.72
C SER A 74 0.87 2.73 -8.46
N TYR A 75 0.35 3.79 -9.09
CA TYR A 75 -1.05 4.12 -9.06
C TYR A 75 -1.53 4.62 -10.43
N THR A 76 -2.83 4.53 -10.67
CA THR A 76 -3.49 5.02 -11.88
C THR A 76 -4.99 5.22 -11.65
N GLY A 77 -5.70 5.57 -12.71
CA GLY A 77 -7.16 5.66 -12.74
C GLY A 77 -7.86 4.31 -12.54
N ASN A 78 -8.95 4.08 -13.26
CA ASN A 78 -9.76 2.87 -13.11
C ASN A 78 -9.10 1.64 -13.79
N ASN A 79 -7.93 1.23 -13.30
CA ASN A 79 -7.19 0.08 -13.80
C ASN A 79 -6.71 -0.81 -12.64
N ARG A 80 -7.23 -2.04 -12.57
CA ARG A 80 -6.97 -3.01 -11.49
C ARG A 80 -5.57 -3.63 -11.53
N THR A 81 -4.75 -3.30 -12.50
CA THR A 81 -3.40 -3.88 -12.65
C THR A 81 -2.34 -3.14 -11.83
N HIS A 82 -2.71 -2.10 -11.09
CA HIS A 82 -1.81 -1.31 -10.24
C HIS A 82 -2.03 -1.57 -8.75
N MET A 83 -1.03 -1.22 -7.92
CA MET A 83 -1.11 -1.29 -6.46
C MET A 83 -2.22 -0.39 -5.93
N ILE A 84 -2.35 0.81 -6.48
CA ILE A 84 -3.43 1.75 -6.14
C ILE A 84 -4.21 2.08 -7.41
N ARG A 85 -5.53 1.91 -7.31
CA ARG A 85 -6.50 2.20 -8.36
C ARG A 85 -7.41 3.32 -7.88
N ILE A 86 -7.75 4.25 -8.77
CA ILE A 86 -8.77 5.27 -8.53
C ILE A 86 -10.02 4.87 -9.33
N PRO A 87 -10.95 4.08 -8.72
CA PRO A 87 -12.09 3.52 -9.45
C PRO A 87 -13.15 4.55 -9.79
N ASP A 88 -13.34 5.53 -8.90
CA ASP A 88 -14.33 6.61 -9.01
C ASP A 88 -13.80 7.88 -8.33
N PRO A 89 -14.33 9.06 -8.67
CA PRO A 89 -13.99 10.31 -8.03
C PRO A 89 -14.15 10.28 -6.51
N GLY A 90 -13.18 10.88 -5.79
CA GLY A 90 -13.25 11.05 -4.34
C GLY A 90 -12.89 9.82 -3.50
N ARG A 91 -12.32 8.77 -4.10
CA ARG A 91 -11.76 7.61 -3.38
C ARG A 91 -10.66 6.93 -4.16
N PHE A 92 -9.80 6.21 -3.45
CA PHE A 92 -8.89 5.27 -4.08
C PHE A 92 -8.98 3.88 -3.42
N GLU A 93 -8.57 2.86 -4.16
CA GLU A 93 -8.53 1.46 -3.76
C GLU A 93 -7.07 1.03 -3.61
N LEU A 94 -6.66 0.64 -2.41
CA LEU A 94 -5.37 0.02 -2.14
C LEU A 94 -5.50 -1.50 -2.26
N ARG A 95 -4.69 -2.13 -3.10
CA ARG A 95 -4.81 -3.53 -3.53
C ARG A 95 -3.65 -4.42 -3.05
N LEU A 96 -2.85 -3.91 -2.12
CA LEU A 96 -1.62 -4.55 -1.67
C LEU A 96 -1.84 -5.69 -0.68
N MET A 97 -2.83 -5.57 0.21
CA MET A 97 -3.02 -6.44 1.34
C MET A 97 -3.60 -7.81 0.98
N ASP A 98 -3.44 -8.78 1.86
CA ASP A 98 -4.09 -10.08 1.80
C ASP A 98 -5.11 -10.30 2.94
N GLY A 99 -5.77 -11.46 2.93
CA GLY A 99 -6.80 -11.80 3.90
C GLY A 99 -6.26 -12.15 5.29
N ALA A 100 -4.93 -12.29 5.47
CA ALA A 100 -4.29 -12.53 6.77
C ALA A 100 -3.97 -11.22 7.51
N ALA A 101 -4.13 -10.06 6.84
CA ALA A 101 -3.87 -8.77 7.45
C ALA A 101 -4.78 -8.53 8.66
N ASN A 102 -4.20 -8.09 9.77
CA ASN A 102 -4.98 -7.66 10.93
C ASN A 102 -5.72 -6.36 10.58
N PRO A 103 -7.07 -6.31 10.64
CA PRO A 103 -7.84 -5.15 10.20
C PRO A 103 -7.55 -3.88 11.00
N TYR A 104 -7.21 -4.00 12.27
CA TYR A 104 -6.85 -2.83 13.10
C TYR A 104 -5.50 -2.25 12.71
N LEU A 105 -4.48 -3.10 12.51
CA LEU A 105 -3.16 -2.66 12.06
C LEU A 105 -3.21 -2.11 10.63
N LEU A 106 -4.03 -2.71 9.77
CA LEU A 106 -4.26 -2.24 8.41
C LEU A 106 -4.80 -0.80 8.42
N GLN A 107 -5.89 -0.57 9.15
CA GLN A 107 -6.52 0.76 9.20
C GLN A 107 -5.59 1.79 9.85
N ALA A 108 -4.98 1.44 10.99
CA ALA A 108 -4.06 2.33 11.68
C ALA A 108 -2.86 2.72 10.82
N SER A 109 -2.28 1.76 10.09
CA SER A 109 -1.12 2.02 9.24
C SER A 109 -1.45 2.84 7.99
N VAL A 110 -2.62 2.63 7.37
CA VAL A 110 -3.11 3.49 6.29
C VAL A 110 -3.31 4.92 6.77
N LEU A 111 -3.91 5.10 7.96
CA LEU A 111 -4.11 6.42 8.55
C LEU A 111 -2.76 7.09 8.87
N ALA A 112 -1.85 6.38 9.50
CA ALA A 112 -0.51 6.91 9.82
C ALA A 112 0.24 7.38 8.57
N ALA A 113 0.27 6.55 7.53
CA ALA A 113 0.89 6.90 6.25
C ALA A 113 0.20 8.07 5.55
N GLY A 114 -1.13 8.08 5.55
CA GLY A 114 -1.91 9.17 4.97
C GLY A 114 -1.70 10.49 5.70
N LEU A 115 -1.63 10.48 7.03
CA LEU A 115 -1.34 11.66 7.85
C LEU A 115 0.09 12.19 7.63
N ASP A 116 1.07 11.29 7.47
CA ASP A 116 2.43 11.67 7.05
C ASP A 116 2.38 12.39 5.70
N GLY A 117 1.66 11.83 4.73
CA GLY A 117 1.47 12.44 3.42
C GLY A 117 0.84 13.83 3.47
N LEU A 118 -0.18 14.02 4.29
CA LEU A 118 -0.85 15.31 4.48
C LEU A 118 0.06 16.33 5.17
N LYS A 119 0.72 15.92 6.25
CA LYS A 119 1.61 16.79 7.04
C LYS A 119 2.77 17.31 6.20
N ASN A 120 3.37 16.44 5.40
CA ASN A 120 4.55 16.73 4.59
C ASN A 120 4.20 17.12 3.15
N LYS A 121 2.90 17.20 2.78
CA LYS A 121 2.41 17.55 1.44
C LYS A 121 3.05 16.69 0.35
N ILE A 122 3.16 15.39 0.60
CA ILE A 122 3.86 14.47 -0.29
C ILE A 122 3.10 14.34 -1.61
N ASP A 123 3.84 14.55 -2.71
CA ASP A 123 3.32 14.33 -4.06
C ASP A 123 3.51 12.85 -4.43
N PRO A 124 2.46 12.14 -4.87
CA PRO A 124 2.57 10.74 -5.30
C PRO A 124 3.31 10.56 -6.64
N GLY A 125 3.66 11.64 -7.33
CA GLY A 125 4.15 11.62 -8.70
C GLY A 125 3.03 11.48 -9.72
N LYS A 126 3.39 11.15 -10.96
CA LYS A 126 2.41 11.00 -12.06
C LYS A 126 1.76 9.61 -12.02
N PRO A 127 0.44 9.52 -12.32
CA PRO A 127 -0.19 8.23 -12.54
C PRO A 127 0.43 7.53 -13.75
N LEU A 128 0.53 6.21 -13.67
CA LEU A 128 1.09 5.39 -14.74
C LEU A 128 -0.05 4.71 -15.52
N ASP A 129 -0.25 5.10 -16.77
CA ASP A 129 -1.28 4.53 -17.63
C ASP A 129 -0.71 3.38 -18.47
N CYS A 130 -0.75 2.16 -17.91
CA CYS A 130 -0.31 0.94 -18.59
C CYS A 130 -0.98 -0.30 -17.99
N ASN A 131 -0.87 -1.44 -18.67
CA ASN A 131 -1.31 -2.73 -18.14
C ASN A 131 -0.16 -3.43 -17.40
N MET A 132 -0.10 -3.30 -16.06
CA MET A 132 0.97 -3.90 -15.25
C MET A 132 1.01 -5.43 -15.28
N TYR A 133 -0.02 -6.13 -15.76
CA TYR A 133 0.04 -7.58 -15.96
C TYR A 133 0.99 -7.97 -17.11
N GLU A 134 1.10 -7.12 -18.12
CA GLU A 134 1.87 -7.38 -19.35
C GLU A 134 3.10 -6.47 -19.45
N ASP A 135 2.98 -5.22 -19.00
CA ASP A 135 3.97 -4.18 -19.24
C ASP A 135 4.97 -3.98 -18.11
N TYR A 136 4.86 -4.72 -16.99
CA TYR A 136 5.70 -4.49 -15.79
C TYR A 136 7.22 -4.50 -16.09
N GLN A 137 7.65 -5.28 -17.07
CA GLN A 137 9.05 -5.36 -17.49
C GLN A 137 9.55 -4.11 -18.23
N LYS A 138 8.63 -3.31 -18.78
CA LYS A 138 8.96 -2.05 -19.46
C LYS A 138 9.30 -0.92 -18.50
N TYR A 139 9.04 -1.13 -17.20
CA TYR A 139 9.23 -0.14 -16.14
C TYR A 139 10.16 -0.68 -15.05
N PRO A 140 11.44 -0.98 -15.37
CA PRO A 140 12.38 -1.56 -14.42
C PRO A 140 12.71 -0.62 -13.24
N ASP A 141 12.58 0.69 -13.45
CA ASP A 141 12.89 1.73 -12.46
C ASP A 141 11.76 2.00 -11.46
N LEU A 142 10.59 1.37 -11.64
CA LEU A 142 9.53 1.50 -10.65
C LEU A 142 9.98 0.92 -9.31
N PRO A 143 9.73 1.64 -8.19
CA PRO A 143 10.02 1.10 -6.87
C PRO A 143 9.30 -0.23 -6.66
N LYS A 144 10.02 -1.23 -6.19
CA LYS A 144 9.48 -2.56 -5.92
C LYS A 144 9.05 -2.69 -4.48
N LEU A 145 8.00 -3.47 -4.28
CA LEU A 145 7.61 -3.94 -2.95
C LEU A 145 8.58 -5.03 -2.49
N PRO A 146 8.77 -5.22 -1.18
CA PRO A 146 9.48 -6.38 -0.66
C PRO A 146 8.87 -7.69 -1.17
N ASP A 147 9.69 -8.65 -1.51
CA ASP A 147 9.29 -9.98 -1.98
C ASP A 147 9.42 -11.07 -0.91
N GLU A 148 9.90 -10.70 0.29
CA GLU A 148 9.98 -11.55 1.47
C GLU A 148 9.52 -10.82 2.73
N LEU A 149 9.06 -11.60 3.73
CA LEU A 149 8.56 -11.04 5.00
C LEU A 149 9.66 -10.34 5.80
N ASP A 150 10.86 -10.91 5.87
CA ASP A 150 12.00 -10.32 6.58
C ASP A 150 12.40 -8.96 6.02
N GLN A 151 12.41 -8.80 4.70
CA GLN A 151 12.65 -7.51 4.04
C GLN A 151 11.60 -6.47 4.44
N SER A 152 10.32 -6.85 4.48
CA SER A 152 9.24 -5.96 4.91
C SER A 152 9.38 -5.55 6.38
N LEU A 153 9.75 -6.49 7.24
CA LEU A 153 10.01 -6.22 8.67
C LEU A 153 11.20 -5.29 8.87
N GLU A 154 12.24 -5.43 8.05
CA GLU A 154 13.39 -4.52 8.07
C GLU A 154 12.99 -3.11 7.63
N LYS A 155 12.20 -2.99 6.54
CA LYS A 155 11.66 -1.69 6.12
C LYS A 155 10.80 -1.04 7.20
N LEU A 156 9.95 -1.81 7.90
CA LEU A 156 9.13 -1.32 8.99
C LEU A 156 9.99 -0.86 10.19
N LYS A 157 10.99 -1.65 10.59
CA LYS A 157 11.91 -1.34 11.68
C LYS A 157 12.61 0.01 11.48
N ASN A 158 13.04 0.27 10.24
CA ASN A 158 13.79 1.45 9.87
C ASN A 158 12.91 2.65 9.45
N ASN A 159 11.59 2.50 9.45
CA ASN A 159 10.67 3.57 9.08
C ASN A 159 10.36 4.45 10.30
N LYS A 160 10.95 5.64 10.32
CA LYS A 160 10.77 6.60 11.41
C LYS A 160 9.30 7.03 11.55
N ASP A 161 8.61 7.30 10.46
CA ASP A 161 7.22 7.81 10.48
C ASP A 161 6.28 6.77 11.11
N MET A 162 6.48 5.48 10.79
CA MET A 162 5.70 4.40 11.40
C MET A 162 6.07 4.17 12.88
N ASN A 163 7.36 4.26 13.23
CA ASN A 163 7.80 4.18 14.62
C ASN A 163 7.24 5.34 15.47
N ASP A 164 7.20 6.55 14.93
CA ASP A 164 6.63 7.71 15.61
C ASP A 164 5.09 7.57 15.78
N ALA A 165 4.40 6.98 14.80
CA ALA A 165 2.94 6.83 14.82
C ALA A 165 2.46 5.69 15.74
N PHE A 166 3.13 4.55 15.73
CA PHE A 166 2.73 3.36 16.52
C PHE A 166 3.43 3.26 17.87
N GLY A 167 4.55 3.94 18.04
CA GLY A 167 5.47 3.74 19.15
C GLY A 167 6.45 2.59 18.89
N LYS A 168 7.72 2.83 19.20
CA LYS A 168 8.82 1.89 18.97
C LYS A 168 8.58 0.53 19.62
N GLU A 169 8.05 0.50 20.84
CA GLU A 169 7.78 -0.74 21.57
C GLU A 169 6.77 -1.64 20.86
N ALA A 170 5.70 -1.05 20.32
CA ALA A 170 4.68 -1.78 19.56
C ALA A 170 5.26 -2.36 18.26
N ILE A 171 6.08 -1.58 17.54
CA ILE A 171 6.77 -2.04 16.33
C ILE A 171 7.75 -3.16 16.63
N ASP A 172 8.58 -3.01 17.67
CA ASP A 172 9.57 -4.03 18.07
C ASP A 172 8.88 -5.33 18.50
N SER A 173 7.75 -5.23 19.23
CA SER A 173 6.95 -6.39 19.66
C SER A 173 6.33 -7.11 18.45
N TYR A 174 5.77 -6.36 17.50
CA TYR A 174 5.25 -6.91 16.26
C TYR A 174 6.32 -7.66 15.46
N ILE A 175 7.48 -7.02 15.25
CA ILE A 175 8.61 -7.60 14.52
C ILE A 175 9.12 -8.86 15.22
N LYS A 176 9.23 -8.86 16.55
CA LYS A 176 9.63 -10.02 17.34
C LYS A 176 8.69 -11.21 17.11
N LEU A 177 7.37 -10.96 17.12
CA LEU A 177 6.37 -12.00 16.88
C LEU A 177 6.49 -12.60 15.46
N ARG A 178 6.62 -11.75 14.43
CA ARG A 178 6.77 -12.22 13.04
C ARG A 178 8.09 -12.98 12.83
N ASN A 179 9.17 -12.56 13.49
CA ASN A 179 10.46 -13.27 13.43
C ASN A 179 10.42 -14.65 14.11
N LEU A 180 9.58 -14.86 15.13
CA LEU A 180 9.36 -16.19 15.69
C LEU A 180 8.72 -17.12 14.66
N GLU A 181 7.67 -16.67 13.97
CA GLU A 181 7.03 -17.44 12.90
C GLU A 181 8.00 -17.77 11.75
N LEU A 182 8.88 -16.83 11.38
CA LEU A 182 9.92 -17.07 10.37
C LEU A 182 10.91 -18.17 10.81
N LYS A 183 11.26 -18.24 12.10
CA LYS A 183 12.17 -19.27 12.63
C LYS A 183 11.53 -20.65 12.67
N GLU A 184 10.23 -20.72 12.98
CA GLU A 184 9.50 -21.99 13.03
C GLU A 184 9.27 -22.57 11.63
N PHE A 185 9.26 -21.71 10.60
CA PHE A 185 9.06 -22.12 9.21
C PHE A 185 10.34 -22.61 8.53
N LYS A 186 11.51 -22.11 8.90
CA LYS A 186 12.81 -22.51 8.37
C LYS A 186 13.31 -23.82 9.01
#